data_77eb9fa06c711d61e66ddbe150548de6
#
_entry.id   77eb9fa06c711d61e66ddbe150548de6
#
_cell.length_a   1.000
_cell.length_b   1.000
_cell.length_c   1.000
_cell.angle_alpha   90.00
_cell.angle_beta   90.00
_cell.angle_gamma   90.00
#
_symmetry.space_group_name_H-M   'P 1'
#
loop_
_entity.id
_entity.type
_entity.pdbx_description
1 polymer ?
#
loop_
_entity_poly.entity_id
_entity_poly.type
_entity_poly.pdbx_seq_one_letter_code
_entity_poly.pdbx_strand_id
1 'polypeptide(L)'
;MSKFCIIGSGISGATIANLLSKKHSVVLFDKARGPGGRASFKRLKGKIGFDHGTQYFSPKTKEFKKFTTTLIKKKILKVWSGKHIFLNTKKKENKKHLKIIGKNGNNDISKYLLKNINCNYQTELKRISYKKKLWHLLFCDGKTRIFENIILTCPFPQLKKLSKKFINDTFLNKPIKMDANITTMIAIKKNKKVISSYFFEDPVLGWAGNENSKKRFKSKYDLWTLQSTFNWAKKIINKKKEQKKKNSKIMIEKFFKLSNTKKTKVYLSLNHGWKYS
;
A
#
# COMPACT_ATOMS: atom_id res chain seq x y z
N MET A 1 29.97 -7.37 -13.86
CA MET A 1 28.50 -7.34 -13.58
C MET A 1 28.32 -7.44 -12.06
N SER A 2 27.87 -6.36 -11.40
CA SER A 2 27.78 -6.33 -9.93
C SER A 2 26.52 -7.02 -9.42
N LYS A 3 26.57 -7.53 -8.19
CA LYS A 3 25.46 -8.22 -7.52
C LYS A 3 24.76 -7.30 -6.54
N PHE A 4 23.47 -7.01 -6.77
CA PHE A 4 22.65 -6.15 -5.94
C PHE A 4 21.63 -6.93 -5.12
N CYS A 5 21.50 -6.55 -3.85
CA CYS A 5 20.40 -6.98 -2.99
C CYS A 5 19.45 -5.81 -2.74
N ILE A 6 18.16 -6.01 -2.98
CA ILE A 6 17.12 -5.00 -2.73
C ILE A 6 16.21 -5.49 -1.61
N ILE A 7 15.98 -4.67 -0.60
CA ILE A 7 15.08 -4.96 0.52
C ILE A 7 13.81 -4.13 0.37
N GLY A 8 12.71 -4.83 0.10
CA GLY A 8 11.37 -4.27 -0.10
C GLY A 8 10.87 -4.39 -1.54
N SER A 9 9.69 -4.94 -1.73
CA SER A 9 9.00 -5.14 -3.01
C SER A 9 7.86 -4.13 -3.27
N GLY A 10 7.90 -3.00 -2.56
CA GLY A 10 7.05 -1.85 -2.85
C GLY A 10 7.39 -1.23 -4.21
N ILE A 11 6.67 -0.18 -4.61
CA ILE A 11 6.88 0.48 -5.92
C ILE A 11 8.34 0.93 -6.07
N SER A 12 8.96 1.54 -5.05
CA SER A 12 10.35 1.99 -5.11
C SER A 12 11.33 0.84 -5.34
N GLY A 13 11.23 -0.24 -4.54
CA GLY A 13 12.11 -1.41 -4.71
C GLY A 13 11.89 -2.12 -6.04
N ALA A 14 10.64 -2.24 -6.48
CA ALA A 14 10.32 -2.83 -7.77
C ALA A 14 10.86 -1.99 -8.95
N THR A 15 10.80 -0.66 -8.85
CA THR A 15 11.33 0.23 -9.89
C THR A 15 12.85 0.13 -9.99
N ILE A 16 13.56 0.21 -8.87
CA ILE A 16 15.03 0.15 -8.90
C ILE A 16 15.51 -1.25 -9.31
N ALA A 17 14.83 -2.31 -8.88
CA ALA A 17 15.13 -3.68 -9.31
C ALA A 17 15.00 -3.83 -10.82
N ASN A 18 13.92 -3.33 -11.40
CA ASN A 18 13.69 -3.37 -12.85
C ASN A 18 14.75 -2.58 -13.65
N LEU A 19 15.18 -1.42 -13.13
CA LEU A 19 16.21 -0.61 -13.77
C LEU A 19 17.58 -1.28 -13.72
N LEU A 20 17.99 -1.77 -12.55
CA LEU A 20 19.29 -2.40 -12.35
C LEU A 20 19.43 -3.74 -13.05
N SER A 21 18.36 -4.53 -13.14
CA SER A 21 18.40 -5.86 -13.75
C SER A 21 18.76 -5.84 -15.26
N LYS A 22 18.72 -4.68 -15.88
CA LYS A 22 19.15 -4.53 -17.30
C LYS A 22 20.66 -4.68 -17.50
N LYS A 23 21.45 -4.43 -16.43
CA LYS A 23 22.92 -4.43 -16.50
C LYS A 23 23.59 -5.21 -15.36
N HIS A 24 22.84 -5.59 -14.34
CA HIS A 24 23.35 -6.17 -13.11
C HIS A 24 22.55 -7.39 -12.65
N SER A 25 23.14 -8.24 -11.82
CA SER A 25 22.44 -9.31 -11.13
C SER A 25 21.69 -8.72 -9.93
N VAL A 26 20.38 -8.95 -9.86
CA VAL A 26 19.50 -8.39 -8.82
C VAL A 26 18.73 -9.50 -8.13
N VAL A 27 18.77 -9.49 -6.79
CA VAL A 27 17.95 -10.34 -5.94
C VAL A 27 17.17 -9.45 -4.98
N LEU A 28 15.87 -9.69 -4.85
CA LEU A 28 15.00 -8.90 -3.99
C LEU A 28 14.46 -9.75 -2.83
N PHE A 29 14.43 -9.18 -1.64
CA PHE A 29 13.82 -9.78 -0.45
C PHE A 29 12.72 -8.89 0.13
N ASP A 30 11.63 -9.52 0.53
CA ASP A 30 10.54 -8.82 1.23
C ASP A 30 9.95 -9.71 2.33
N LYS A 31 9.62 -9.14 3.47
CA LYS A 31 8.94 -9.82 4.57
C LYS A 31 7.48 -10.14 4.28
N ALA A 32 6.86 -9.47 3.33
CA ALA A 32 5.48 -9.69 2.92
C ALA A 32 5.34 -10.98 2.08
N ARG A 33 4.10 -11.44 1.91
CA ARG A 33 3.77 -12.61 1.08
C ARG A 33 3.80 -12.34 -0.43
N GLY A 34 4.04 -11.10 -0.83
CA GLY A 34 4.06 -10.71 -2.24
C GLY A 34 4.26 -9.22 -2.44
N PRO A 35 4.42 -8.78 -3.70
CA PRO A 35 4.80 -7.42 -4.02
C PRO A 35 3.68 -6.41 -3.82
N GLY A 36 4.07 -5.14 -3.62
CA GLY A 36 3.16 -4.01 -3.56
C GLY A 36 3.45 -3.02 -2.44
N GLY A 37 3.99 -3.48 -1.28
CA GLY A 37 4.21 -2.61 -0.13
C GLY A 37 2.93 -1.86 0.24
N ARG A 38 2.97 -0.51 0.25
CA ARG A 38 1.79 0.34 0.53
C ARG A 38 0.73 0.34 -0.59
N ALA A 39 1.02 -0.19 -1.76
CA ALA A 39 0.06 -0.42 -2.84
C ALA A 39 -0.47 -1.87 -2.86
N SER A 40 -0.45 -2.57 -1.73
CA SER A 40 -0.87 -3.97 -1.65
C SER A 40 -2.37 -4.16 -1.82
N PHE A 41 -2.70 -5.33 -2.38
CA PHE A 41 -4.06 -5.80 -2.58
C PHE A 41 -4.33 -7.03 -1.72
N LYS A 42 -5.33 -6.96 -0.86
CA LYS A 42 -5.80 -8.07 -0.02
C LYS A 42 -6.74 -8.96 -0.82
N ARG A 43 -6.25 -10.12 -1.24
CA ARG A 43 -7.05 -11.10 -1.97
C ARG A 43 -7.87 -11.96 -1.01
N LEU A 44 -9.11 -12.26 -1.39
CA LEU A 44 -10.01 -13.19 -0.72
C LEU A 44 -10.31 -14.38 -1.62
N LYS A 45 -11.03 -15.38 -1.10
CA LYS A 45 -11.59 -16.49 -1.92
C LYS A 45 -12.50 -15.92 -3.03
N GLY A 46 -12.61 -16.62 -4.17
CA GLY A 46 -13.46 -16.19 -5.29
C GLY A 46 -12.94 -15.02 -6.12
N LYS A 47 -11.64 -14.78 -6.14
CA LYS A 47 -10.95 -13.70 -6.92
C LYS A 47 -11.37 -12.28 -6.55
N ILE A 48 -12.10 -12.07 -5.47
CA ILE A 48 -12.46 -10.75 -4.94
C ILE A 48 -11.38 -10.23 -3.97
N GLY A 49 -11.38 -8.94 -3.67
CA GLY A 49 -10.42 -8.39 -2.71
C GLY A 49 -10.48 -6.87 -2.58
N PHE A 50 -9.53 -6.32 -1.85
CA PHE A 50 -9.46 -4.92 -1.46
C PHE A 50 -8.08 -4.33 -1.70
N ASP A 51 -8.02 -3.14 -2.27
CA ASP A 51 -6.85 -2.29 -2.12
C ASP A 51 -6.87 -1.73 -0.68
N HIS A 52 -6.04 -2.28 0.19
CA HIS A 52 -6.08 -1.90 1.62
C HIS A 52 -5.03 -0.86 2.01
N GLY A 53 -4.19 -0.45 1.08
CA GLY A 53 -3.26 0.67 1.21
C GLY A 53 -3.65 1.82 0.28
N THR A 54 -2.79 2.11 -0.71
CA THR A 54 -3.05 3.11 -1.76
C THR A 54 -4.28 2.74 -2.56
N GLN A 55 -5.20 3.67 -2.72
CA GLN A 55 -6.49 3.42 -3.36
C GLN A 55 -6.47 3.70 -4.86
N TYR A 56 -5.68 4.67 -5.28
CA TYR A 56 -5.45 5.05 -6.67
C TYR A 56 -4.15 5.85 -6.79
N PHE A 57 -3.67 6.01 -8.00
CA PHE A 57 -2.53 6.86 -8.34
C PHE A 57 -3.01 8.07 -9.11
N SER A 58 -2.51 9.26 -8.75
CA SER A 58 -2.76 10.51 -9.50
C SER A 58 -1.42 11.04 -10.01
N PRO A 59 -1.04 10.73 -11.25
CA PRO A 59 0.25 11.15 -11.80
C PRO A 59 0.25 12.66 -12.02
N LYS A 60 1.17 13.36 -11.35
CA LYS A 60 1.33 14.82 -11.42
C LYS A 60 2.50 15.23 -12.29
N THR A 61 3.65 14.53 -12.18
CA THR A 61 4.85 14.84 -12.98
C THR A 61 4.76 14.27 -14.38
N LYS A 62 5.50 14.87 -15.32
CA LYS A 62 5.59 14.46 -16.74
C LYS A 62 6.05 13.01 -16.86
N GLU A 63 7.08 12.63 -16.11
CA GLU A 63 7.68 11.30 -16.09
C GLU A 63 6.68 10.24 -15.60
N PHE A 64 5.99 10.53 -14.48
CA PHE A 64 5.01 9.60 -13.92
C PHE A 64 3.76 9.48 -14.80
N LYS A 65 3.35 10.56 -15.48
CA LYS A 65 2.31 10.50 -16.52
C LYS A 65 2.71 9.59 -17.66
N LYS A 66 3.92 9.76 -18.22
CA LYS A 66 4.46 8.90 -19.29
C LYS A 66 4.51 7.44 -18.87
N PHE A 67 5.01 7.16 -17.66
CA PHE A 67 5.08 5.81 -17.11
C PHE A 67 3.69 5.17 -16.97
N THR A 68 2.75 5.87 -16.34
CA THR A 68 1.39 5.32 -16.15
C THR A 68 0.63 5.15 -17.45
N THR A 69 0.80 6.06 -18.44
CA THR A 69 0.23 5.92 -19.77
C THR A 69 0.76 4.66 -20.49
N THR A 70 2.07 4.40 -20.38
CA THR A 70 2.67 3.16 -20.93
C THR A 70 2.05 1.91 -20.28
N LEU A 71 1.84 1.93 -18.96
CA LEU A 71 1.22 0.79 -18.26
C LEU A 71 -0.28 0.62 -18.57
N ILE A 72 -0.98 1.71 -18.88
CA ILE A 72 -2.38 1.66 -19.37
C ILE A 72 -2.42 1.01 -20.75
N LYS A 73 -1.56 1.43 -21.70
CA LYS A 73 -1.45 0.81 -23.02
C LYS A 73 -1.14 -0.69 -22.93
N LYS A 74 -0.30 -1.10 -21.97
CA LYS A 74 0.00 -2.52 -21.68
C LYS A 74 -1.09 -3.25 -20.88
N LYS A 75 -2.22 -2.60 -20.60
CA LYS A 75 -3.35 -3.17 -19.84
C LYS A 75 -2.98 -3.64 -18.42
N ILE A 76 -1.94 -3.07 -17.82
CA ILE A 76 -1.53 -3.30 -16.42
C ILE A 76 -2.31 -2.36 -15.49
N LEU A 77 -2.52 -1.12 -15.94
CA LEU A 77 -3.31 -0.10 -15.26
C LEU A 77 -4.55 0.25 -16.06
N LYS A 78 -5.49 0.93 -15.40
CA LYS A 78 -6.67 1.54 -16.02
C LYS A 78 -7.11 2.78 -15.26
N VAL A 79 -7.90 3.63 -15.91
CA VAL A 79 -8.54 4.78 -15.27
C VAL A 79 -9.69 4.29 -14.39
N TRP A 80 -9.79 4.82 -13.18
CA TRP A 80 -10.93 4.63 -12.30
C TRP A 80 -11.89 5.82 -12.43
N SER A 81 -12.80 5.69 -13.36
CA SER A 81 -13.91 6.61 -13.54
C SER A 81 -15.07 6.26 -12.62
N GLY A 82 -15.85 7.27 -12.22
CA GLY A 82 -17.04 7.08 -11.41
C GLY A 82 -17.35 8.29 -10.54
N LYS A 83 -18.37 8.15 -9.69
CA LYS A 83 -18.84 9.24 -8.82
C LYS A 83 -18.03 9.25 -7.52
N HIS A 84 -17.23 10.30 -7.33
CA HIS A 84 -16.46 10.58 -6.11
C HIS A 84 -17.12 11.75 -5.37
N ILE A 85 -17.54 11.53 -4.13
CA ILE A 85 -18.32 12.49 -3.36
C ILE A 85 -17.47 13.05 -2.23
N PHE A 86 -17.52 14.37 -2.05
CA PHE A 86 -16.89 15.09 -0.95
C PHE A 86 -17.99 15.53 0.00
N LEU A 87 -17.98 15.00 1.21
CA LEU A 87 -19.00 15.23 2.23
C LEU A 87 -18.45 16.06 3.38
N ASN A 88 -19.24 17.05 3.81
CA ASN A 88 -18.92 17.93 4.94
C ASN A 88 -17.52 18.55 4.84
N THR A 89 -17.09 18.92 3.61
CA THR A 89 -15.79 19.51 3.37
C THR A 89 -15.87 20.62 2.34
N LYS A 90 -15.05 21.66 2.53
CA LYS A 90 -14.83 22.72 1.53
C LYS A 90 -14.01 22.25 0.32
N LYS A 91 -13.39 21.07 0.42
CA LYS A 91 -12.60 20.49 -0.67
C LYS A 91 -13.50 20.05 -1.81
N LYS A 92 -13.14 20.43 -3.03
CA LYS A 92 -13.79 19.99 -4.26
C LYS A 92 -12.92 18.98 -5.01
N GLU A 93 -13.53 18.11 -5.79
CA GLU A 93 -12.78 17.18 -6.64
C GLU A 93 -11.95 17.97 -7.66
N ASN A 94 -10.65 17.72 -7.69
CA ASN A 94 -9.81 18.21 -8.77
C ASN A 94 -9.97 17.29 -10.00
N LYS A 95 -10.89 17.63 -10.88
CA LYS A 95 -11.19 16.87 -12.12
C LYS A 95 -10.01 16.80 -13.10
N LYS A 96 -8.98 17.66 -12.96
CA LYS A 96 -7.78 17.66 -13.80
C LYS A 96 -6.88 16.45 -13.58
N HIS A 97 -7.03 15.72 -12.46
CA HIS A 97 -6.18 14.60 -12.14
C HIS A 97 -6.92 13.27 -12.26
N LEU A 98 -6.48 12.46 -13.23
CA LEU A 98 -6.97 11.10 -13.41
C LEU A 98 -6.68 10.25 -12.15
N LYS A 99 -7.66 9.46 -11.75
CA LYS A 99 -7.47 8.39 -10.77
C LYS A 99 -7.14 7.11 -11.52
N ILE A 100 -5.93 6.62 -11.37
CA ILE A 100 -5.43 5.42 -12.05
C ILE A 100 -5.30 4.29 -11.03
N ILE A 101 -5.72 3.10 -11.42
CA ILE A 101 -5.68 1.89 -10.60
C ILE A 101 -5.06 0.72 -11.34
N GLY A 102 -4.54 -0.25 -10.62
CA GLY A 102 -4.12 -1.53 -11.20
C GLY A 102 -5.33 -2.29 -11.77
N LYS A 103 -5.14 -3.05 -12.83
CA LYS A 103 -6.20 -3.82 -13.49
C LYS A 103 -6.84 -4.84 -12.55
N ASN A 104 -6.03 -5.57 -11.78
CA ASN A 104 -6.49 -6.60 -10.83
C ASN A 104 -6.30 -6.19 -9.37
N GLY A 105 -5.38 -5.25 -9.09
CA GLY A 105 -5.07 -4.69 -7.78
C GLY A 105 -3.96 -3.66 -7.93
N ASN A 106 -3.84 -2.72 -7.00
CA ASN A 106 -2.86 -1.64 -7.13
C ASN A 106 -1.40 -2.14 -7.04
N ASN A 107 -1.19 -3.36 -6.57
CA ASN A 107 0.11 -4.02 -6.61
C ASN A 107 0.52 -4.53 -8.01
N ASP A 108 -0.33 -4.37 -9.04
CA ASP A 108 0.01 -4.79 -10.40
C ASP A 108 1.22 -4.03 -10.97
N ILE A 109 1.46 -2.79 -10.52
CA ILE A 109 2.69 -2.05 -10.87
C ILE A 109 3.92 -2.81 -10.42
N SER A 110 3.98 -3.17 -9.13
CA SER A 110 5.14 -3.88 -8.59
C SER A 110 5.28 -5.27 -9.21
N LYS A 111 4.19 -6.00 -9.43
CA LYS A 111 4.23 -7.29 -10.12
C LYS A 111 4.79 -7.19 -11.52
N TYR A 112 4.36 -6.18 -12.29
CA TYR A 112 4.85 -5.96 -13.65
C TYR A 112 6.34 -5.67 -13.67
N LEU A 113 6.81 -4.77 -12.79
CA LEU A 113 8.21 -4.40 -12.70
C LEU A 113 9.12 -5.54 -12.23
N LEU A 114 8.59 -6.46 -11.42
CA LEU A 114 9.34 -7.58 -10.84
C LEU A 114 9.18 -8.90 -11.62
N LYS A 115 8.52 -8.90 -12.79
CA LYS A 115 8.18 -10.13 -13.52
C LYS A 115 9.36 -11.06 -13.74
N ASN A 116 10.55 -10.51 -14.03
CA ASN A 116 11.76 -11.27 -14.34
C ASN A 116 12.86 -11.09 -13.27
N ILE A 117 12.50 -10.70 -12.05
CA ILE A 117 13.43 -10.49 -10.95
C ILE A 117 13.33 -11.66 -9.96
N ASN A 118 14.47 -12.14 -9.50
CA ASN A 118 14.51 -13.13 -8.42
C ASN A 118 14.03 -12.51 -7.12
N CYS A 119 12.81 -12.87 -6.68
CA CYS A 119 12.14 -12.31 -5.51
C CYS A 119 11.92 -13.37 -4.43
N ASN A 120 12.44 -13.10 -3.24
CA ASN A 120 12.28 -13.94 -2.05
C ASN A 120 11.31 -13.26 -1.08
N TYR A 121 10.07 -13.73 -1.04
CA TYR A 121 9.05 -13.25 -0.13
C TYR A 121 9.09 -13.99 1.21
N GLN A 122 8.35 -13.44 2.22
CA GLN A 122 8.33 -13.95 3.59
C GLN A 122 9.73 -14.04 4.21
N THR A 123 10.65 -13.17 3.75
CA THR A 123 12.05 -13.18 4.15
C THR A 123 12.42 -11.80 4.70
N GLU A 124 12.40 -11.67 6.03
CA GLU A 124 12.66 -10.40 6.72
C GLU A 124 14.12 -10.23 7.03
N LEU A 125 14.71 -9.09 6.66
CA LEU A 125 16.07 -8.70 7.03
C LEU A 125 16.11 -8.29 8.52
N LYS A 126 16.95 -8.96 9.30
CA LYS A 126 17.13 -8.75 10.75
C LYS A 126 18.29 -7.82 11.06
N ARG A 127 19.42 -8.01 10.40
CA ARG A 127 20.65 -7.25 10.67
C ARG A 127 21.53 -7.14 9.43
N ILE A 128 22.29 -6.06 9.35
CA ILE A 128 23.29 -5.77 8.33
C ILE A 128 24.66 -5.68 9.00
N SER A 129 25.69 -6.18 8.36
CA SER A 129 27.10 -5.92 8.70
C SER A 129 27.91 -5.78 7.42
N TYR A 130 29.02 -5.05 7.51
CA TYR A 130 29.94 -4.83 6.41
C TYR A 130 31.32 -5.35 6.82
N LYS A 131 31.85 -6.33 6.07
CA LYS A 131 33.12 -6.98 6.36
C LYS A 131 33.82 -7.35 5.04
N LYS A 132 35.12 -7.19 4.95
CA LYS A 132 35.92 -7.53 3.75
C LYS A 132 35.32 -6.96 2.46
N LYS A 133 34.91 -5.68 2.50
CA LYS A 133 34.27 -4.94 1.38
C LYS A 133 32.94 -5.54 0.88
N LEU A 134 32.27 -6.41 1.66
CA LEU A 134 31.00 -7.05 1.33
C LEU A 134 29.96 -6.83 2.42
N TRP A 135 28.71 -6.78 1.99
CA TRP A 135 27.53 -6.67 2.86
C TRP A 135 27.05 -8.07 3.27
N HIS A 136 27.04 -8.33 4.57
CA HIS A 136 26.50 -9.55 5.16
C HIS A 136 25.13 -9.27 5.75
N LEU A 137 24.09 -9.90 5.21
CA LEU A 137 22.70 -9.69 5.59
C LEU A 137 22.17 -10.91 6.32
N LEU A 138 21.90 -10.78 7.62
CA LEU A 138 21.25 -11.82 8.43
C LEU A 138 19.73 -11.67 8.32
N PHE A 139 19.07 -12.72 7.88
CA PHE A 139 17.61 -12.78 7.78
C PHE A 139 16.96 -13.50 8.97
N CYS A 140 15.63 -13.39 9.13
CA CYS A 140 14.89 -14.03 10.22
C CYS A 140 14.81 -15.57 10.10
N ASP A 141 15.15 -16.11 8.93
CA ASP A 141 15.34 -17.56 8.70
C ASP A 141 16.67 -18.11 9.25
N GLY A 142 17.48 -17.28 9.93
CA GLY A 142 18.81 -17.61 10.46
C GLY A 142 19.93 -17.59 9.42
N LYS A 143 19.63 -17.45 8.12
CA LYS A 143 20.63 -17.49 7.05
C LYS A 143 21.28 -16.13 6.85
N THR A 144 22.59 -16.12 6.64
CA THR A 144 23.36 -14.96 6.20
C THR A 144 23.63 -15.06 4.70
N ARG A 145 23.32 -13.97 3.98
CA ARG A 145 23.58 -13.85 2.54
C ARG A 145 24.51 -12.68 2.29
N ILE A 146 25.41 -12.79 1.32
CA ILE A 146 26.48 -11.84 1.06
C ILE A 146 26.28 -11.17 -0.29
N PHE A 147 26.46 -9.83 -0.34
CA PHE A 147 26.26 -9.02 -1.53
C PHE A 147 27.30 -7.90 -1.61
N GLU A 148 27.65 -7.48 -2.84
CA GLU A 148 28.50 -6.31 -3.09
C GLU A 148 27.75 -5.01 -2.80
N ASN A 149 26.46 -4.96 -3.16
CA ASN A 149 25.64 -3.77 -3.05
C ASN A 149 24.30 -4.08 -2.39
N ILE A 150 23.82 -3.15 -1.54
CA ILE A 150 22.48 -3.25 -0.94
C ILE A 150 21.68 -1.97 -1.17
N ILE A 151 20.40 -2.11 -1.39
CA ILE A 151 19.45 -1.01 -1.48
C ILE A 151 18.28 -1.26 -0.55
N LEU A 152 18.07 -0.35 0.39
CA LEU A 152 16.99 -0.43 1.37
C LEU A 152 15.83 0.47 0.93
N THR A 153 14.66 -0.10 0.67
CA THR A 153 13.45 0.62 0.28
C THR A 153 12.33 0.52 1.32
N CYS A 154 12.67 0.08 2.51
CA CYS A 154 11.76 0.03 3.64
C CYS A 154 11.45 1.45 4.19
N PRO A 155 10.35 1.62 4.96
CA PRO A 155 10.02 2.89 5.60
C PRO A 155 11.15 3.43 6.48
N PHE A 156 11.29 4.77 6.53
CA PHE A 156 12.41 5.44 7.19
C PHE A 156 12.72 4.96 8.62
N PRO A 157 11.73 4.74 9.53
CA PRO A 157 12.04 4.23 10.86
C PRO A 157 12.66 2.83 10.87
N GLN A 158 12.32 1.98 9.90
CA GLN A 158 12.94 0.67 9.73
C GLN A 158 14.34 0.79 9.13
N LEU A 159 14.51 1.68 8.15
CA LEU A 159 15.80 2.01 7.57
C LEU A 159 16.75 2.50 8.66
N LYS A 160 16.35 3.49 9.48
CA LYS A 160 17.15 4.02 10.60
C LYS A 160 17.64 2.90 11.53
N LYS A 161 16.76 1.96 11.90
CA LYS A 161 17.12 0.82 12.76
C LYS A 161 18.18 -0.09 12.13
N LEU A 162 18.06 -0.37 10.82
CA LEU A 162 18.97 -1.27 10.11
C LEU A 162 20.32 -0.62 9.80
N SER A 163 20.34 0.66 9.45
CA SER A 163 21.48 1.34 8.86
C SER A 163 22.24 2.27 9.80
N LYS A 164 21.84 2.40 11.08
CA LYS A 164 22.43 3.34 12.05
C LYS A 164 23.97 3.30 12.12
N LYS A 165 24.59 2.13 11.89
CA LYS A 165 26.05 1.98 11.93
C LYS A 165 26.76 2.40 10.65
N PHE A 166 26.04 2.69 9.56
CA PHE A 166 26.59 2.86 8.20
C PHE A 166 26.21 4.20 7.56
N ILE A 167 25.26 4.90 8.12
CA ILE A 167 24.77 6.17 7.59
C ILE A 167 24.98 7.27 8.62
N ASN A 168 25.45 8.42 8.16
CA ASN A 168 25.71 9.59 9.00
C ASN A 168 24.45 9.99 9.78
N ASP A 169 24.65 10.33 11.06
CA ASP A 169 23.60 10.78 11.97
C ASP A 169 22.85 12.02 11.45
N THR A 170 23.52 12.92 10.73
CA THR A 170 22.89 14.08 10.10
C THR A 170 21.75 13.67 9.14
N PHE A 171 21.95 12.60 8.35
CA PHE A 171 20.91 12.07 7.47
C PHE A 171 19.81 11.35 8.27
N LEU A 172 20.20 10.52 9.26
CA LEU A 172 19.29 9.73 10.07
C LEU A 172 18.44 10.57 11.03
N ASN A 173 18.89 11.78 11.35
CA ASN A 173 18.17 12.70 12.24
C ASN A 173 17.26 13.69 11.49
N LYS A 174 17.20 13.62 10.15
CA LYS A 174 16.22 14.41 9.39
C LYS A 174 14.78 14.10 9.87
N PRO A 175 13.95 15.13 10.06
CA PRO A 175 12.59 14.96 10.55
C PRO A 175 11.66 14.42 9.44
N ILE A 176 11.87 13.16 9.04
CA ILE A 176 10.98 12.50 8.07
C ILE A 176 9.74 12.02 8.80
N LYS A 177 8.66 12.75 8.62
CA LYS A 177 7.36 12.41 9.18
C LYS A 177 6.70 11.31 8.38
N MET A 178 6.29 10.24 9.04
CA MET A 178 5.46 9.17 8.50
C MET A 178 4.20 9.03 9.34
N ASP A 179 3.07 9.06 8.69
CA ASP A 179 1.78 9.01 9.37
C ASP A 179 1.29 7.56 9.54
N ALA A 180 0.40 7.35 10.50
CA ALA A 180 -0.29 6.08 10.66
C ALA A 180 -1.64 6.12 9.93
N ASN A 181 -2.12 4.96 9.49
CA ASN A 181 -3.48 4.81 8.96
C ASN A 181 -4.07 3.47 9.40
N ILE A 182 -5.37 3.44 9.67
CA ILE A 182 -6.12 2.20 9.90
C ILE A 182 -7.07 2.03 8.74
N THR A 183 -7.01 0.84 8.15
CA THR A 183 -7.91 0.44 7.07
C THR A 183 -8.85 -0.65 7.58
N THR A 184 -10.15 -0.41 7.46
CA THR A 184 -11.20 -1.40 7.69
C THR A 184 -11.84 -1.76 6.36
N MET A 185 -11.82 -3.04 6.01
CA MET A 185 -12.40 -3.57 4.78
C MET A 185 -13.68 -4.30 5.12
N ILE A 186 -14.80 -3.96 4.50
CA ILE A 186 -16.10 -4.54 4.81
C ILE A 186 -16.81 -5.05 3.57
N ALA A 187 -17.64 -6.08 3.77
CA ALA A 187 -18.64 -6.53 2.81
C ALA A 187 -20.04 -6.29 3.39
N ILE A 188 -20.86 -5.55 2.69
CA ILE A 188 -22.25 -5.23 3.08
C ILE A 188 -23.24 -5.65 2.00
N LYS A 189 -24.54 -5.59 2.30
CA LYS A 189 -25.61 -5.83 1.29
C LYS A 189 -25.43 -4.88 0.11
N LYS A 190 -25.57 -5.38 -1.09
CA LYS A 190 -25.38 -4.59 -2.32
C LYS A 190 -26.41 -3.47 -2.41
N ASN A 191 -25.96 -2.28 -2.75
CA ASN A 191 -26.80 -1.12 -2.99
C ASN A 191 -27.02 -0.92 -4.51
N LYS A 192 -28.18 -0.39 -4.90
CA LYS A 192 -28.48 -0.03 -6.30
C LYS A 192 -27.64 1.17 -6.78
N LYS A 193 -27.34 2.13 -5.89
CA LYS A 193 -26.51 3.32 -6.22
C LYS A 193 -25.04 2.97 -6.18
N VAL A 194 -24.35 3.13 -7.30
CA VAL A 194 -22.90 2.89 -7.40
C VAL A 194 -22.15 4.19 -7.17
N ILE A 195 -21.68 4.38 -5.94
CA ILE A 195 -20.74 5.46 -5.58
C ILE A 195 -19.33 4.85 -5.56
N SER A 196 -18.37 5.56 -6.14
CA SER A 196 -16.97 5.09 -6.23
C SER A 196 -16.19 5.36 -4.95
N SER A 197 -16.31 6.57 -4.40
CA SER A 197 -15.68 6.89 -3.12
C SER A 197 -16.33 8.08 -2.44
N TYR A 198 -16.12 8.15 -1.14
CA TYR A 198 -16.43 9.29 -0.29
C TYR A 198 -15.15 9.85 0.32
N PHE A 199 -15.05 11.16 0.38
CA PHE A 199 -14.11 11.91 1.19
C PHE A 199 -14.88 12.56 2.33
N PHE A 200 -14.40 12.40 3.55
CA PHE A 200 -15.05 12.90 4.75
C PHE A 200 -14.15 13.91 5.45
N GLU A 201 -14.75 14.96 5.98
CA GLU A 201 -14.15 15.83 6.99
C GLU A 201 -14.71 15.41 8.35
N ASP A 202 -14.15 14.35 8.91
CA ASP A 202 -14.54 13.75 10.19
C ASP A 202 -13.24 13.38 10.97
N PRO A 203 -13.23 13.48 12.31
CA PRO A 203 -12.02 13.22 13.09
C PRO A 203 -11.54 11.75 13.04
N VAL A 204 -12.41 10.80 12.68
CA VAL A 204 -12.12 9.37 12.66
C VAL A 204 -11.94 8.84 11.25
N LEU A 205 -12.94 9.06 10.38
CA LEU A 205 -13.01 8.49 9.04
C LEU A 205 -12.69 9.57 8.00
N GLY A 206 -11.59 9.40 7.26
CA GLY A 206 -11.18 10.34 6.23
C GLY A 206 -11.64 9.96 4.82
N TRP A 207 -11.80 8.64 4.55
CA TRP A 207 -12.10 8.18 3.20
C TRP A 207 -12.79 6.82 3.19
N ALA A 208 -13.62 6.59 2.16
CA ALA A 208 -14.19 5.29 1.85
C ALA A 208 -14.23 5.05 0.34
N GLY A 209 -13.83 3.87 -0.13
CA GLY A 209 -13.87 3.48 -1.53
C GLY A 209 -14.57 2.16 -1.78
N ASN A 210 -15.38 2.14 -2.81
CA ASN A 210 -16.11 0.96 -3.26
C ASN A 210 -15.27 0.16 -4.25
N GLU A 211 -14.83 -1.03 -3.86
CA GLU A 211 -14.02 -1.91 -4.70
C GLU A 211 -14.78 -2.41 -5.94
N ASN A 212 -16.11 -2.57 -5.85
CA ASN A 212 -16.94 -2.97 -6.98
C ASN A 212 -16.91 -1.91 -8.11
N SER A 213 -16.84 -0.62 -7.75
CA SER A 213 -16.78 0.46 -8.73
C SER A 213 -15.49 0.44 -9.58
N LYS A 214 -14.45 -0.22 -9.09
CA LYS A 214 -13.20 -0.44 -9.82
C LYS A 214 -13.35 -1.48 -10.95
N LYS A 215 -14.51 -2.17 -11.06
CA LYS A 215 -14.85 -3.14 -12.11
C LYS A 215 -13.76 -4.20 -12.35
N ARG A 216 -13.24 -4.79 -11.26
CA ARG A 216 -12.19 -5.83 -11.31
C ARG A 216 -12.76 -7.25 -11.19
N PHE A 217 -13.92 -7.38 -10.56
CA PHE A 217 -14.58 -8.64 -10.26
C PHE A 217 -16.08 -8.42 -10.09
N LYS A 218 -16.83 -9.50 -10.15
CA LYS A 218 -18.26 -9.53 -9.77
C LYS A 218 -18.36 -9.97 -8.30
N SER A 219 -19.24 -9.34 -7.53
CA SER A 219 -19.53 -9.70 -6.13
C SER A 219 -21.01 -9.53 -5.85
N LYS A 220 -21.58 -10.44 -5.03
CA LYS A 220 -22.94 -10.30 -4.50
C LYS A 220 -23.06 -9.27 -3.38
N TYR A 221 -21.92 -8.80 -2.86
CA TYR A 221 -21.81 -7.77 -1.82
C TYR A 221 -21.20 -6.49 -2.38
N ASP A 222 -21.49 -5.37 -1.75
CA ASP A 222 -20.68 -4.18 -1.88
C ASP A 222 -19.48 -4.27 -0.96
N LEU A 223 -18.29 -4.12 -1.55
CA LEU A 223 -17.02 -4.20 -0.86
C LEU A 223 -16.47 -2.79 -0.70
N TRP A 224 -16.30 -2.37 0.55
CA TRP A 224 -15.81 -1.04 0.90
C TRP A 224 -14.50 -1.10 1.66
N THR A 225 -13.55 -0.26 1.24
CA THR A 225 -12.33 0.03 1.99
C THR A 225 -12.52 1.36 2.70
N LEU A 226 -12.50 1.34 4.03
CA LEU A 226 -12.60 2.52 4.89
C LEU A 226 -11.21 2.88 5.41
N GLN A 227 -10.80 4.14 5.29
CA GLN A 227 -9.52 4.62 5.79
C GLN A 227 -9.71 5.72 6.84
N SER A 228 -9.04 5.55 7.98
CA SER A 228 -9.08 6.52 9.06
C SER A 228 -8.36 7.82 8.70
N THR A 229 -8.57 8.85 9.51
CA THR A 229 -7.66 10.00 9.56
C THR A 229 -6.32 9.60 10.19
N PHE A 230 -5.26 10.34 9.86
CA PHE A 230 -3.92 10.10 10.42
C PHE A 230 -3.88 10.40 11.92
N ASN A 231 -4.52 11.48 12.34
CA ASN A 231 -4.54 11.90 13.75
C ASN A 231 -5.20 10.85 14.64
N TRP A 232 -6.32 10.28 14.20
CA TRP A 232 -7.00 9.22 14.93
C TRP A 232 -6.17 7.92 14.94
N ALA A 233 -5.63 7.52 13.78
CA ALA A 233 -4.79 6.33 13.69
C ALA A 233 -3.57 6.39 14.61
N LYS A 234 -2.89 7.53 14.68
CA LYS A 234 -1.71 7.74 15.54
C LYS A 234 -2.00 7.41 17.01
N LYS A 235 -3.20 7.76 17.50
CA LYS A 235 -3.61 7.51 18.89
C LYS A 235 -3.85 6.03 19.21
N ILE A 236 -4.15 5.20 18.19
CA ILE A 236 -4.67 3.84 18.42
C ILE A 236 -3.92 2.71 17.72
N ILE A 237 -2.97 3.03 16.81
CA ILE A 237 -2.29 2.03 15.97
C ILE A 237 -1.55 0.96 16.77
N ASN A 238 -1.02 1.31 17.95
CA ASN A 238 -0.26 0.41 18.81
C ASN A 238 -1.13 -0.32 19.85
N LYS A 239 -2.46 -0.12 19.87
CA LYS A 239 -3.36 -0.75 20.87
C LYS A 239 -3.55 -2.24 20.60
N LYS A 240 -3.96 -2.99 21.65
CA LYS A 240 -4.17 -4.43 21.63
C LYS A 240 -5.23 -4.88 20.60
N LYS A 241 -5.25 -6.18 20.27
CA LYS A 241 -6.09 -6.76 19.20
C LYS A 241 -7.61 -6.54 19.44
N GLU A 242 -8.08 -6.62 20.68
CA GLU A 242 -9.47 -6.36 21.06
C GLU A 242 -9.90 -4.93 20.73
N GLN A 243 -9.04 -3.96 21.05
CA GLN A 243 -9.29 -2.56 20.73
C GLN A 243 -9.37 -2.34 19.20
N LYS A 244 -8.65 -3.14 18.40
CA LYS A 244 -8.74 -3.07 16.93
C LYS A 244 -10.14 -3.44 16.42
N LYS A 245 -10.82 -4.41 17.03
CA LYS A 245 -12.22 -4.76 16.71
C LYS A 245 -13.17 -3.61 17.05
N LYS A 246 -13.01 -3.00 18.26
CA LYS A 246 -13.79 -1.83 18.67
C LYS A 246 -13.60 -0.65 17.72
N ASN A 247 -12.37 -0.38 17.34
CA ASN A 247 -12.05 0.70 16.40
C ASN A 247 -12.69 0.50 15.02
N SER A 248 -12.77 -0.75 14.54
CA SER A 248 -13.48 -1.04 13.27
C SER A 248 -14.95 -0.75 13.35
N LYS A 249 -15.62 -1.11 14.46
CA LYS A 249 -17.02 -0.81 14.66
C LYS A 249 -17.26 0.70 14.57
N ILE A 250 -16.43 1.50 15.23
CA ILE A 250 -16.51 2.97 15.16
C ILE A 250 -16.40 3.47 13.70
N MET A 251 -15.43 2.98 12.94
CA MET A 251 -15.27 3.37 11.53
C MET A 251 -16.47 2.96 10.68
N ILE A 252 -17.05 1.79 10.92
CA ILE A 252 -18.21 1.27 10.19
C ILE A 252 -19.47 2.10 10.52
N GLU A 253 -19.70 2.43 11.77
CA GLU A 253 -20.81 3.26 12.21
C GLU A 253 -20.71 4.68 11.62
N LYS A 254 -19.51 5.27 11.64
CA LYS A 254 -19.22 6.54 10.98
C LYS A 254 -19.49 6.47 9.47
N PHE A 255 -19.08 5.40 8.81
CA PHE A 255 -19.34 5.22 7.37
C PHE A 255 -20.84 5.24 7.06
N PHE A 256 -21.65 4.45 7.76
CA PHE A 256 -23.10 4.45 7.53
C PHE A 256 -23.73 5.80 7.80
N LYS A 257 -23.37 6.46 8.92
CA LYS A 257 -23.89 7.79 9.29
C LYS A 257 -23.53 8.85 8.27
N LEU A 258 -22.24 9.00 7.95
CA LEU A 258 -21.73 10.09 7.11
C LEU A 258 -22.09 9.92 5.62
N SER A 259 -22.08 8.70 5.10
CA SER A 259 -22.43 8.44 3.69
C SER A 259 -23.94 8.40 3.43
N ASN A 260 -24.76 8.52 4.46
CA ASN A 260 -26.21 8.31 4.41
C ASN A 260 -26.58 6.96 3.74
N THR A 261 -25.72 5.96 3.92
CA THR A 261 -25.95 4.60 3.44
C THR A 261 -26.82 3.87 4.47
N LYS A 262 -27.93 3.26 4.03
CA LYS A 262 -28.80 2.50 4.94
C LYS A 262 -27.96 1.45 5.70
N LYS A 263 -28.05 1.48 7.03
CA LYS A 263 -27.35 0.50 7.88
C LYS A 263 -27.84 -0.91 7.54
N THR A 264 -26.91 -1.79 7.20
CA THR A 264 -27.21 -3.19 6.82
C THR A 264 -26.25 -4.12 7.54
N LYS A 265 -26.53 -5.44 7.46
CA LYS A 265 -25.64 -6.47 7.98
C LYS A 265 -24.26 -6.37 7.34
N VAL A 266 -23.22 -6.42 8.16
CA VAL A 266 -21.82 -6.53 7.74
C VAL A 266 -21.45 -8.00 7.70
N TYR A 267 -21.24 -8.55 6.52
CA TYR A 267 -20.95 -9.97 6.30
C TYR A 267 -19.47 -10.30 6.49
N LEU A 268 -18.60 -9.30 6.30
CA LEU A 268 -17.16 -9.41 6.47
C LEU A 268 -16.62 -8.10 7.06
N SER A 269 -15.72 -8.20 8.00
CA SER A 269 -14.91 -7.08 8.49
C SER A 269 -13.47 -7.52 8.71
N LEU A 270 -12.54 -6.90 8.01
CA LEU A 270 -11.10 -7.14 8.12
C LEU A 270 -10.39 -5.83 8.42
N ASN A 271 -9.30 -5.91 9.18
CA ASN A 271 -8.53 -4.73 9.58
C ASN A 271 -7.08 -4.83 9.21
N HIS A 272 -6.50 -3.68 8.86
CA HIS A 272 -5.08 -3.54 8.66
C HIS A 272 -4.59 -2.20 9.25
N GLY A 273 -3.49 -2.24 9.97
CA GLY A 273 -2.83 -1.04 10.50
C GLY A 273 -1.56 -0.73 9.72
N TRP A 274 -1.52 0.44 9.12
CA TRP A 274 -0.32 1.01 8.50
C TRP A 274 0.38 1.91 9.51
N LYS A 275 1.47 1.43 10.08
CA LYS A 275 2.25 2.21 11.05
C LYS A 275 3.04 3.33 10.37
N TYR A 276 3.41 3.14 9.12
CA TYR A 276 4.25 4.05 8.33
C TYR A 276 3.65 4.21 6.93
N SER A 277 2.78 5.22 6.76
CA SER A 277 2.12 5.55 5.49
C SER A 277 2.77 6.72 4.79
#